data_6193234110a48cc0baf5149929392412
#
_entry.id   6193234110a48cc0baf5149929392412
#
_cell.length_a   1.000
_cell.length_b   1.000
_cell.length_c   1.000
_cell.angle_alpha   90.00
_cell.angle_beta   90.00
_cell.angle_gamma   90.00
#
_symmetry.space_group_name_H-M   'P 1'
#
loop_
_entity.id
_entity.type
_entity.pdbx_description
1 polymer ?
#
loop_
_entity_poly.entity_id
_entity_poly.type
_entity_poly.pdbx_seq_one_letter_code
_entity_poly.pdbx_strand_id
1 'polypeptide(L)'
;MSQDTHSAESEKEGVKVHIKKAVAVLGASALTLGLAACGSDSADNAADGGDGGNGGDNYILVNGSEPQRPLLPGDTNETGGGRITDVLYAGLTYYDKDGESHNELAESIEPEGEKSYRVTLKDTKWADGTPVTANDFVDAWNYAVENSQMNAYFFEPIKGFEEGKPLEGLEVVDDKTFTIELEQPEADFPQRLGYVAYAPLHPSAFDDMEAYGENPIANGPYKLLEWNHNQDAIVVPNEEYQGDRKAQNDGVNFVFYAQQDAAYADLLSGNLDVLDAVPDSAMTNFEDELGERAVNQPAAAFQSLTLNENEEHFGGEEGKLRRQAISKAIDRDEITQTIFEGTRTPATDFAAPVIPGHSDNLEGVDVLKYDPEEAKRLWEAADKIDKFDGELEISYNADGGHQAWVDAVANSIRNAIGIEAVGNAYPDFKSMLDDMDNDAVKGAFRTGWSADYPSLGNFLIPLYSTNGSSNYARYSNPAVDTLLSEAASAESPEAAAEKYNEVQRILFEDLPAIPLWNQNVTGGYSENVENVEFSWRSLPELHQITKN
;
A
#
# COMPACT_ATOMS: atom_id res chain seq x y z
N MET A 1 -50.74 20.28 41.57
CA MET A 1 -50.39 19.44 42.70
C MET A 1 -49.06 18.82 42.31
N SER A 2 -48.01 19.50 42.77
CA SER A 2 -47.02 19.09 43.78
C SER A 2 -46.05 18.03 43.24
N GLN A 3 -44.92 18.47 42.68
CA GLN A 3 -43.58 18.57 43.34
C GLN A 3 -43.11 17.24 43.93
N ASP A 4 -41.99 16.71 43.38
CA ASP A 4 -40.77 16.64 44.17
C ASP A 4 -39.54 16.36 43.31
N THR A 5 -38.54 17.22 43.47
CA THR A 5 -37.17 17.22 43.00
C THR A 5 -36.31 16.32 43.89
N HIS A 6 -35.43 15.49 43.31
CA HIS A 6 -34.23 15.04 43.98
C HIS A 6 -32.99 15.16 43.09
N SER A 7 -32.19 16.14 43.43
CA SER A 7 -30.81 16.32 43.01
C SER A 7 -29.91 15.26 43.71
N ALA A 8 -29.02 14.64 42.94
CA ALA A 8 -27.89 13.92 43.51
C ALA A 8 -26.61 14.53 42.93
N GLU A 9 -25.91 15.26 43.78
CA GLU A 9 -24.51 15.65 43.63
C GLU A 9 -23.63 14.40 43.74
N SER A 10 -22.71 14.24 42.80
CA SER A 10 -21.60 13.30 42.97
C SER A 10 -20.27 14.05 42.95
N GLU A 11 -19.57 13.88 44.06
CA GLU A 11 -18.28 14.47 44.41
C GLU A 11 -17.18 14.16 43.42
N LYS A 12 -16.45 15.23 43.06
CA LYS A 12 -15.16 15.11 42.35
C LYS A 12 -14.05 14.93 43.37
N GLU A 13 -13.51 13.74 43.48
CA GLU A 13 -12.21 13.52 44.16
C GLU A 13 -11.08 13.84 43.17
N GLY A 14 -10.37 14.90 43.48
CA GLY A 14 -9.16 15.31 42.75
C GLY A 14 -7.92 14.56 43.25
N VAL A 15 -7.29 13.80 42.38
CA VAL A 15 -5.96 13.20 42.63
C VAL A 15 -4.88 14.27 42.40
N LYS A 16 -4.23 14.71 43.48
CA LYS A 16 -3.05 15.59 43.44
C LYS A 16 -1.80 14.78 43.16
N VAL A 17 -1.22 14.93 41.97
CA VAL A 17 0.12 14.41 41.65
C VAL A 17 1.16 15.37 42.17
N HIS A 18 2.03 14.89 43.07
CA HIS A 18 3.18 15.64 43.58
C HIS A 18 4.36 15.50 42.64
N ILE A 19 4.75 16.61 42.01
CA ILE A 19 6.01 16.72 41.25
C ILE A 19 7.14 16.97 42.26
N LYS A 20 8.04 16.02 42.43
CA LYS A 20 9.32 16.23 43.13
C LYS A 20 10.36 16.71 42.09
N LYS A 21 10.81 17.95 42.27
CA LYS A 21 11.99 18.50 41.59
C LYS A 21 13.26 17.85 42.19
N ALA A 22 14.06 17.20 41.35
CA ALA A 22 15.43 16.82 41.67
C ALA A 22 16.41 17.79 40.98
N VAL A 23 17.28 18.38 41.81
CA VAL A 23 18.28 19.36 41.42
C VAL A 23 19.51 18.62 40.89
N ALA A 24 20.04 19.10 39.76
CA ALA A 24 21.29 18.65 39.16
C ALA A 24 22.50 19.16 39.95
N VAL A 25 23.46 18.29 40.20
CA VAL A 25 24.82 18.67 40.67
C VAL A 25 25.80 18.30 39.55
N LEU A 26 26.47 19.33 39.02
CA LEU A 26 27.63 19.20 38.15
C LEU A 26 28.84 18.70 38.93
N GLY A 27 29.54 17.71 38.40
CA GLY A 27 30.86 17.27 38.88
C GLY A 27 31.77 17.06 37.67
N ALA A 28 32.63 18.03 37.41
CA ALA A 28 33.70 17.90 36.45
C ALA A 28 34.88 17.16 37.09
N SER A 29 35.51 16.24 36.38
CA SER A 29 36.85 15.75 36.67
C SER A 29 37.60 15.36 35.42
N ALA A 30 38.80 15.91 35.30
CA ALA A 30 39.66 15.96 34.15
C ALA A 30 40.57 14.75 33.95
N LEU A 31 40.93 14.56 32.70
CA LEU A 31 42.18 14.03 32.12
C LEU A 31 43.17 13.24 32.97
N THR A 32 43.58 12.05 32.44
CA THR A 32 45.01 11.76 32.31
C THR A 32 45.30 10.90 31.08
N LEU A 33 46.18 11.40 30.22
CA LEU A 33 46.85 10.68 29.15
C LEU A 33 47.87 9.68 29.73
N GLY A 34 47.97 8.53 29.07
CA GLY A 34 49.05 7.58 29.29
C GLY A 34 49.45 6.89 27.99
N LEU A 35 50.43 7.49 27.28
CA LEU A 35 51.18 6.78 26.22
C LEU A 35 52.18 5.83 26.89
N ALA A 36 52.22 4.59 26.41
CA ALA A 36 53.44 3.78 26.50
C ALA A 36 53.54 2.91 25.26
N ALA A 37 54.59 3.13 24.51
CA ALA A 37 55.02 2.38 23.31
C ALA A 37 56.04 1.28 23.69
N CYS A 38 56.22 0.37 22.71
CA CYS A 38 57.35 -0.49 22.44
C CYS A 38 57.44 -1.89 23.07
N GLY A 39 57.61 -2.84 22.16
CA GLY A 39 58.42 -4.03 22.40
C GLY A 39 58.07 -5.23 21.56
N SER A 40 58.82 -5.40 20.46
CA SER A 40 58.90 -6.58 19.60
C SER A 40 59.22 -7.86 20.36
N ASP A 41 58.65 -9.02 19.91
CA ASP A 41 59.47 -10.08 19.33
C ASP A 41 58.61 -11.24 18.80
N SER A 42 59.14 -11.84 17.73
CA SER A 42 58.64 -12.91 16.91
C SER A 42 58.55 -14.26 17.62
N ALA A 43 57.54 -15.05 17.32
CA ALA A 43 57.67 -16.51 17.24
C ALA A 43 56.60 -17.09 16.32
N ASP A 44 57.05 -17.73 15.27
CA ASP A 44 56.30 -18.59 14.37
C ASP A 44 55.51 -19.67 15.12
N ASN A 45 54.24 -19.83 14.73
CA ASN A 45 53.61 -21.14 14.71
C ASN A 45 52.57 -21.17 13.60
N ALA A 46 52.90 -21.91 12.57
CA ALA A 46 51.97 -22.34 11.56
C ALA A 46 50.98 -23.35 12.20
N ALA A 47 49.69 -23.02 12.14
CA ALA A 47 48.64 -24.00 12.34
C ALA A 47 47.51 -23.66 11.36
N ASP A 48 47.41 -24.54 10.41
CA ASP A 48 46.24 -25.07 9.74
C ASP A 48 45.10 -24.12 9.43
N GLY A 49 44.97 -23.81 8.13
CA GLY A 49 43.87 -23.06 7.56
C GLY A 49 42.58 -23.85 7.69
N GLY A 50 41.76 -23.50 8.66
CA GLY A 50 40.34 -23.71 8.57
C GLY A 50 39.75 -22.62 7.68
N ASP A 51 39.33 -23.00 6.50
CA ASP A 51 38.48 -22.19 5.63
C ASP A 51 37.12 -21.97 6.34
N GLY A 52 37.09 -20.95 7.19
CA GLY A 52 35.89 -20.38 7.73
C GLY A 52 35.48 -19.25 6.81
N GLY A 53 34.96 -19.59 5.65
CA GLY A 53 34.27 -18.61 4.80
C GLY A 53 33.17 -17.91 5.61
N ASN A 54 33.35 -16.63 5.84
CA ASN A 54 32.37 -15.76 6.41
C ASN A 54 31.24 -15.62 5.37
N GLY A 55 30.22 -16.49 5.43
CA GLY A 55 29.10 -16.52 4.47
C GLY A 55 28.17 -15.30 4.58
N GLY A 56 28.61 -14.21 5.22
CA GLY A 56 27.82 -13.02 5.42
C GLY A 56 28.11 -11.83 4.49
N ASP A 57 29.18 -11.90 3.68
CA ASP A 57 29.62 -10.72 2.93
C ASP A 57 28.95 -10.54 1.55
N ASN A 58 28.00 -11.40 1.15
CA ASN A 58 27.41 -11.39 -0.19
C ASN A 58 25.89 -11.21 -0.21
N TYR A 59 25.27 -10.80 0.89
CA TYR A 59 23.84 -10.48 0.91
C TYR A 59 23.56 -9.19 0.15
N ILE A 60 22.41 -9.13 -0.52
CA ILE A 60 21.87 -7.88 -1.07
C ILE A 60 21.41 -7.01 0.10
N LEU A 61 21.97 -5.82 0.26
CA LEU A 61 21.62 -4.88 1.31
C LEU A 61 20.49 -3.98 0.81
N VAL A 62 19.33 -4.02 1.45
CA VAL A 62 18.17 -3.19 1.10
C VAL A 62 17.73 -2.37 2.30
N ASN A 63 17.22 -1.16 2.08
CA ASN A 63 16.63 -0.38 3.17
C ASN A 63 15.37 -1.08 3.69
N GLY A 64 15.13 -0.98 4.98
CA GLY A 64 13.98 -1.52 5.68
C GLY A 64 13.61 -0.65 6.88
N SER A 65 12.60 -1.08 7.59
CA SER A 65 12.20 -0.56 8.90
C SER A 65 11.81 -1.72 9.81
N GLU A 66 11.92 -1.50 11.11
CA GLU A 66 11.52 -2.50 12.11
C GLU A 66 10.06 -2.91 11.89
N PRO A 67 9.74 -4.20 11.72
CA PRO A 67 8.38 -4.72 11.73
C PRO A 67 7.64 -4.32 13.01
N GLN A 68 6.42 -3.83 12.87
CA GLN A 68 5.61 -3.39 14.00
C GLN A 68 4.88 -4.56 14.69
N ARG A 69 4.83 -5.71 14.03
CA ARG A 69 4.14 -6.93 14.47
C ARG A 69 4.95 -8.17 14.13
N PRO A 70 4.65 -9.32 14.78
CA PRO A 70 5.19 -10.61 14.36
C PRO A 70 4.96 -10.89 12.87
N LEU A 71 5.90 -11.56 12.20
CA LEU A 71 5.89 -11.81 10.75
C LEU A 71 4.83 -12.85 10.37
N LEU A 72 3.57 -12.45 10.39
CA LEU A 72 2.39 -13.28 10.13
C LEU A 72 1.59 -12.74 8.95
N PRO A 73 1.27 -13.54 7.93
CA PRO A 73 0.48 -13.11 6.76
C PRO A 73 -0.83 -12.41 7.11
N GLY A 74 -1.56 -12.93 8.09
CA GLY A 74 -2.85 -12.40 8.52
C GLY A 74 -2.77 -11.15 9.41
N ASP A 75 -1.61 -10.84 10.02
CA ASP A 75 -1.49 -9.75 11.01
C ASP A 75 -0.47 -8.65 10.64
N THR A 76 0.31 -8.84 9.58
CA THR A 76 1.31 -7.88 9.11
C THR A 76 0.74 -7.08 7.93
N ASN A 77 0.45 -5.79 8.15
CA ASN A 77 -0.11 -4.87 7.12
C ASN A 77 0.66 -3.56 6.97
N GLU A 78 1.85 -3.47 7.57
CA GLU A 78 2.74 -2.31 7.45
C GLU A 78 3.97 -2.64 6.59
N THR A 79 4.64 -1.60 6.06
CA THR A 79 5.67 -1.76 5.04
C THR A 79 6.87 -2.58 5.50
N GLY A 80 7.35 -2.38 6.73
CA GLY A 80 8.58 -3.04 7.22
C GLY A 80 8.42 -4.54 7.31
N GLY A 81 7.39 -5.01 8.02
CA GLY A 81 7.08 -6.44 8.13
C GLY A 81 6.54 -7.03 6.82
N GLY A 82 5.72 -6.28 6.08
CA GLY A 82 5.14 -6.70 4.81
C GLY A 82 6.19 -7.12 3.78
N ARG A 83 7.27 -6.37 3.64
CA ARG A 83 8.38 -6.69 2.72
C ARG A 83 9.10 -7.99 3.08
N ILE A 84 9.20 -8.30 4.37
CA ILE A 84 9.82 -9.53 4.84
C ILE A 84 8.86 -10.70 4.66
N THR A 85 7.57 -10.55 5.01
CA THR A 85 6.57 -11.59 4.81
C THR A 85 6.36 -11.95 3.34
N ASP A 86 6.44 -10.99 2.42
CA ASP A 86 6.32 -11.23 0.96
C ASP A 86 7.38 -12.20 0.41
N VAL A 87 8.56 -12.27 1.02
CA VAL A 87 9.63 -13.19 0.59
C VAL A 87 9.68 -14.47 1.41
N LEU A 88 9.14 -14.47 2.63
CA LEU A 88 9.07 -15.66 3.48
C LEU A 88 7.93 -16.60 3.10
N TYR A 89 6.82 -16.04 2.60
CA TYR A 89 5.62 -16.81 2.31
C TYR A 89 5.31 -16.83 0.81
N ALA A 90 4.93 -18.00 0.33
CA ALA A 90 4.34 -18.20 -0.99
C ALA A 90 2.84 -18.44 -0.82
N GLY A 91 2.03 -17.75 -1.61
CA GLY A 91 0.58 -17.89 -1.68
C GLY A 91 0.12 -18.88 -2.74
N LEU A 92 -1.17 -18.89 -3.03
CA LEU A 92 -1.74 -19.69 -4.14
C LEU A 92 -1.23 -19.18 -5.48
N THR A 93 -1.16 -17.84 -5.61
CA THR A 93 -0.61 -17.13 -6.75
C THR A 93 0.44 -16.11 -6.28
N TYR A 94 1.21 -15.56 -7.20
CA TYR A 94 2.07 -14.40 -7.00
C TYR A 94 1.87 -13.41 -8.14
N TYR A 95 2.26 -12.16 -7.94
CA TYR A 95 2.28 -11.15 -9.00
C TYR A 95 3.70 -10.98 -9.52
N ASP A 96 3.85 -10.88 -10.84
CA ASP A 96 5.11 -10.45 -11.42
C ASP A 96 5.28 -8.92 -11.30
N LYS A 97 6.39 -8.40 -11.81
CA LYS A 97 6.70 -6.97 -11.74
C LYS A 97 5.66 -6.08 -12.44
N ASP A 98 4.96 -6.63 -13.42
CA ASP A 98 3.96 -5.92 -14.22
C ASP A 98 2.52 -6.08 -13.65
N GLY A 99 2.36 -6.83 -12.54
CA GLY A 99 1.08 -7.07 -11.89
C GLY A 99 0.28 -8.25 -12.48
N GLU A 100 0.87 -9.03 -13.38
CA GLU A 100 0.22 -10.24 -13.88
C GLU A 100 0.24 -11.35 -12.81
N SER A 101 -0.90 -12.00 -12.60
CA SER A 101 -1.05 -13.05 -11.59
C SER A 101 -0.67 -14.42 -12.15
N HIS A 102 0.20 -15.13 -11.46
CA HIS A 102 0.68 -16.46 -11.84
C HIS A 102 0.46 -17.47 -10.71
N ASN A 103 0.10 -18.71 -11.05
CA ASN A 103 -0.05 -19.79 -10.07
C ASN A 103 1.29 -20.12 -9.40
N GLU A 104 1.38 -19.96 -8.08
CA GLU A 104 2.58 -20.29 -7.31
C GLU A 104 2.45 -21.65 -6.62
N LEU A 105 1.73 -21.77 -5.52
CA LEU A 105 1.44 -23.06 -4.87
C LEU A 105 0.23 -23.76 -5.45
N ALA A 106 -0.66 -23.03 -6.12
CA ALA A 106 -1.76 -23.66 -6.84
C ALA A 106 -1.29 -24.33 -8.12
N GLU A 107 -1.69 -25.59 -8.33
CA GLU A 107 -1.69 -26.25 -9.65
C GLU A 107 -2.78 -25.64 -10.51
N SER A 108 -3.99 -25.49 -9.93
CA SER A 108 -5.13 -24.85 -10.58
C SER A 108 -6.03 -24.14 -9.57
N ILE A 109 -6.70 -23.07 -10.04
CA ILE A 109 -7.78 -22.36 -9.37
C ILE A 109 -8.92 -22.31 -10.37
N GLU A 110 -9.89 -23.22 -10.25
CA GLU A 110 -10.95 -23.41 -11.24
C GLU A 110 -12.30 -22.97 -10.70
N PRO A 111 -13.10 -22.18 -11.45
CA PRO A 111 -14.44 -21.83 -11.01
C PRO A 111 -15.34 -23.08 -10.95
N GLU A 112 -16.10 -23.22 -9.86
CA GLU A 112 -17.15 -24.21 -9.66
C GLU A 112 -18.53 -23.54 -9.58
N GLY A 113 -19.04 -23.04 -10.70
CA GLY A 113 -20.26 -22.23 -10.76
C GLY A 113 -19.95 -20.73 -10.67
N GLU A 114 -20.94 -19.93 -10.25
CA GLU A 114 -20.83 -18.46 -10.29
C GLU A 114 -20.09 -17.85 -9.09
N LYS A 115 -20.01 -18.56 -7.97
CA LYS A 115 -19.55 -18.03 -6.69
C LYS A 115 -18.51 -18.92 -6.00
N SER A 116 -18.04 -19.97 -6.62
CA SER A 116 -17.15 -20.93 -5.97
C SER A 116 -15.94 -21.23 -6.82
N TYR A 117 -14.83 -21.48 -6.16
CA TYR A 117 -13.57 -21.87 -6.75
C TYR A 117 -13.09 -23.17 -6.12
N ARG A 118 -12.54 -24.05 -6.95
CA ARG A 118 -11.78 -25.22 -6.52
C ARG A 118 -10.31 -24.94 -6.67
N VAL A 119 -9.57 -25.07 -5.57
CA VAL A 119 -8.11 -24.95 -5.54
C VAL A 119 -7.49 -26.33 -5.46
N THR A 120 -6.55 -26.61 -6.35
CA THR A 120 -5.70 -27.81 -6.28
C THR A 120 -4.25 -27.37 -6.10
N LEU A 121 -3.55 -27.92 -5.10
CA LEU A 121 -2.18 -27.55 -4.74
C LEU A 121 -1.14 -28.41 -5.45
N LYS A 122 -0.03 -27.81 -5.86
CA LYS A 122 1.21 -28.49 -6.27
C LYS A 122 1.81 -29.30 -5.09
N ASP A 123 2.73 -30.21 -5.39
CA ASP A 123 3.55 -30.85 -4.37
C ASP A 123 4.66 -29.90 -3.90
N THR A 124 4.41 -29.15 -2.84
CA THR A 124 5.31 -28.15 -2.27
C THR A 124 5.56 -28.42 -0.78
N LYS A 125 6.60 -27.82 -0.23
CA LYS A 125 7.06 -28.06 1.13
C LYS A 125 7.37 -26.78 1.86
N TRP A 126 7.23 -26.82 3.16
CA TRP A 126 7.79 -25.88 4.10
C TRP A 126 9.33 -26.01 4.18
N ALA A 127 10.03 -25.00 4.68
CA ALA A 127 11.49 -24.97 4.80
C ALA A 127 12.07 -26.08 5.73
N ASP A 128 11.25 -26.69 6.56
CA ASP A 128 11.61 -27.85 7.38
C ASP A 128 11.43 -29.21 6.66
N GLY A 129 10.93 -29.18 5.41
CA GLY A 129 10.71 -30.36 4.56
C GLY A 129 9.34 -31.00 4.73
N THR A 130 8.46 -30.50 5.60
CA THR A 130 7.08 -30.97 5.72
C THR A 130 6.23 -30.51 4.54
N PRO A 131 5.20 -31.28 4.10
CA PRO A 131 4.37 -30.91 2.95
C PRO A 131 3.46 -29.73 3.30
N VAL A 132 3.25 -28.82 2.33
CA VAL A 132 2.17 -27.83 2.38
C VAL A 132 0.86 -28.50 2.01
N THR A 133 -0.20 -28.24 2.77
CA THR A 133 -1.52 -28.87 2.63
C THR A 133 -2.65 -27.85 2.52
N ALA A 134 -3.83 -28.30 2.09
CA ALA A 134 -5.05 -27.48 2.05
C ALA A 134 -5.45 -26.95 3.45
N ASN A 135 -5.20 -27.74 4.51
CA ASN A 135 -5.48 -27.30 5.87
C ASN A 135 -4.63 -26.08 6.26
N ASP A 136 -3.36 -25.99 5.82
CA ASP A 136 -2.47 -24.88 6.17
C ASP A 136 -3.03 -23.53 5.68
N PHE A 137 -3.77 -23.54 4.55
CA PHE A 137 -4.49 -22.36 4.06
C PHE A 137 -5.79 -22.12 4.84
N VAL A 138 -6.64 -23.12 4.94
CA VAL A 138 -7.97 -22.97 5.53
C VAL A 138 -7.88 -22.61 7.01
N ASP A 139 -6.95 -23.22 7.76
CA ASP A 139 -6.74 -22.92 9.16
C ASP A 139 -6.14 -21.53 9.36
N ALA A 140 -5.21 -21.08 8.49
CA ALA A 140 -4.63 -19.74 8.54
C ALA A 140 -5.69 -18.66 8.31
N TRP A 141 -6.53 -18.81 7.28
CA TRP A 141 -7.57 -17.84 6.93
C TRP A 141 -8.66 -17.77 8.01
N ASN A 142 -9.10 -18.92 8.53
CA ASN A 142 -10.02 -18.96 9.66
C ASN A 142 -9.42 -18.30 10.89
N TYR A 143 -8.17 -18.58 11.21
CA TYR A 143 -7.49 -17.99 12.37
C TYR A 143 -7.43 -16.46 12.26
N ALA A 144 -7.11 -15.93 11.07
CA ALA A 144 -7.06 -14.49 10.83
C ALA A 144 -8.41 -13.81 11.14
N VAL A 145 -9.52 -14.41 10.68
CA VAL A 145 -10.87 -13.86 10.88
C VAL A 145 -11.36 -14.08 12.31
N GLU A 146 -11.17 -15.28 12.89
CA GLU A 146 -11.58 -15.60 14.26
C GLU A 146 -10.88 -14.74 15.32
N ASN A 147 -9.64 -14.31 15.03
CA ASN A 147 -8.85 -13.49 15.95
C ASN A 147 -8.78 -12.02 15.55
N SER A 148 -9.58 -11.58 14.55
CA SER A 148 -9.63 -10.20 14.07
C SER A 148 -8.23 -9.63 13.78
N GLN A 149 -7.39 -10.41 13.10
CA GLN A 149 -6.06 -9.97 12.68
C GLN A 149 -6.17 -8.80 11.69
N MET A 150 -5.12 -8.02 11.53
CA MET A 150 -5.14 -6.77 10.77
C MET A 150 -5.59 -6.93 9.32
N ASN A 151 -5.31 -8.09 8.71
CA ASN A 151 -5.69 -8.42 7.34
C ASN A 151 -7.01 -9.21 7.23
N ALA A 152 -7.79 -9.36 8.30
CA ALA A 152 -9.03 -10.13 8.30
C ALA A 152 -10.04 -9.64 7.25
N TYR A 153 -10.08 -8.33 6.95
CA TYR A 153 -10.98 -7.73 5.97
C TYR A 153 -10.78 -8.25 4.53
N PHE A 154 -9.60 -8.80 4.19
CA PHE A 154 -9.39 -9.42 2.88
C PHE A 154 -10.30 -10.62 2.63
N PHE A 155 -10.80 -11.27 3.68
CA PHE A 155 -11.67 -12.44 3.61
C PHE A 155 -13.17 -12.09 3.54
N GLU A 156 -13.54 -10.80 3.56
CA GLU A 156 -14.95 -10.35 3.46
C GLU A 156 -15.74 -10.94 2.28
N PRO A 157 -15.13 -11.19 1.09
CA PRO A 157 -15.85 -11.81 0.00
C PRO A 157 -16.26 -13.26 0.25
N ILE A 158 -15.60 -13.95 1.19
CA ILE A 158 -15.86 -15.38 1.47
C ILE A 158 -17.12 -15.52 2.28
N LYS A 159 -17.97 -16.45 1.89
CA LYS A 159 -19.26 -16.73 2.52
C LYS A 159 -19.13 -16.96 4.04
N GLY A 160 -20.03 -16.31 4.77
CA GLY A 160 -20.10 -16.43 6.23
C GLY A 160 -19.05 -15.58 6.97
N PHE A 161 -18.39 -14.63 6.28
CA PHE A 161 -17.48 -13.71 6.95
C PHE A 161 -18.21 -12.95 8.08
N GLU A 162 -17.72 -13.11 9.27
CA GLU A 162 -18.07 -12.34 10.48
C GLU A 162 -16.88 -12.40 11.42
N GLU A 163 -16.31 -11.25 11.79
CA GLU A 163 -15.17 -11.21 12.70
C GLU A 163 -15.45 -11.98 14.00
N GLY A 164 -14.47 -12.75 14.45
CA GLY A 164 -14.59 -13.62 15.60
C GLY A 164 -15.22 -14.98 15.31
N LYS A 165 -15.47 -15.32 14.04
CA LYS A 165 -16.04 -16.60 13.62
C LYS A 165 -15.29 -17.20 12.43
N PRO A 166 -15.30 -18.54 12.29
CA PRO A 166 -14.73 -19.19 11.11
C PRO A 166 -15.56 -18.89 9.87
N LEU A 167 -14.90 -18.91 8.72
CA LEU A 167 -15.50 -18.73 7.41
C LEU A 167 -16.31 -19.97 7.00
N GLU A 168 -17.60 -19.80 6.70
CA GLU A 168 -18.48 -20.90 6.27
C GLU A 168 -18.19 -21.37 4.82
N GLY A 169 -17.57 -20.50 4.00
CA GLY A 169 -17.31 -20.75 2.59
C GLY A 169 -16.06 -21.58 2.30
N LEU A 170 -15.33 -22.05 3.32
CA LEU A 170 -14.13 -22.87 3.13
C LEU A 170 -14.39 -24.34 3.46
N GLU A 171 -14.03 -25.24 2.52
CA GLU A 171 -14.15 -26.69 2.72
C GLU A 171 -12.88 -27.40 2.23
N VAL A 172 -12.21 -28.12 3.12
CA VAL A 172 -11.10 -29.01 2.77
C VAL A 172 -11.66 -30.31 2.21
N VAL A 173 -11.32 -30.63 0.96
CA VAL A 173 -11.75 -31.87 0.29
C VAL A 173 -10.76 -33.01 0.56
N ASP A 174 -9.46 -32.71 0.48
CA ASP A 174 -8.34 -33.60 0.81
C ASP A 174 -7.07 -32.76 1.07
N ASP A 175 -5.92 -33.40 1.32
CA ASP A 175 -4.66 -32.73 1.65
C ASP A 175 -4.19 -31.72 0.58
N LYS A 176 -4.66 -31.84 -0.66
CA LYS A 176 -4.26 -31.01 -1.81
C LYS A 176 -5.38 -30.17 -2.41
N THR A 177 -6.61 -30.35 -1.92
CA THR A 177 -7.78 -29.75 -2.54
C THR A 177 -8.68 -29.12 -1.51
N PHE A 178 -9.06 -27.87 -1.72
CA PHE A 178 -10.11 -27.19 -0.97
C PHE A 178 -10.98 -26.32 -1.88
N THR A 179 -12.14 -25.92 -1.42
CA THR A 179 -13.05 -25.04 -2.13
C THR A 179 -13.26 -23.74 -1.38
N ILE A 180 -13.53 -22.68 -2.14
CA ILE A 180 -13.84 -21.35 -1.65
C ILE A 180 -15.21 -20.96 -2.22
N GLU A 181 -16.20 -20.71 -1.36
CA GLU A 181 -17.52 -20.19 -1.75
C GLU A 181 -17.60 -18.72 -1.34
N LEU A 182 -17.97 -17.83 -2.28
CA LEU A 182 -18.11 -16.39 -2.07
C LEU A 182 -19.56 -16.01 -1.74
N GLU A 183 -19.76 -14.87 -1.09
CA GLU A 183 -21.10 -14.29 -0.88
C GLU A 183 -21.73 -13.84 -2.20
N GLN A 184 -20.93 -13.23 -3.08
CA GLN A 184 -21.34 -12.76 -4.39
C GLN A 184 -20.34 -13.23 -5.46
N PRO A 185 -20.70 -13.28 -6.75
CA PRO A 185 -19.73 -13.51 -7.82
C PRO A 185 -18.65 -12.43 -7.80
N GLU A 186 -17.40 -12.83 -8.03
CA GLU A 186 -16.26 -11.93 -8.18
C GLU A 186 -15.26 -12.57 -9.15
N ALA A 187 -15.26 -12.14 -10.42
CA ALA A 187 -14.46 -12.73 -11.49
C ALA A 187 -12.95 -12.52 -11.30
N ASP A 188 -12.57 -11.44 -10.63
CA ASP A 188 -11.19 -11.10 -10.28
C ASP A 188 -10.76 -11.60 -8.89
N PHE A 189 -11.59 -12.40 -8.22
CA PHE A 189 -11.22 -13.01 -6.93
C PHE A 189 -9.90 -13.79 -6.98
N PRO A 190 -9.59 -14.59 -8.03
CA PRO A 190 -8.30 -15.25 -8.12
C PRO A 190 -7.10 -14.29 -8.10
N GLN A 191 -7.26 -13.05 -8.56
CA GLN A 191 -6.20 -12.04 -8.50
C GLN A 191 -5.88 -11.60 -7.06
N ARG A 192 -6.83 -11.65 -6.13
CA ARG A 192 -6.59 -11.36 -4.71
C ARG A 192 -5.67 -12.36 -4.04
N LEU A 193 -5.68 -13.63 -4.51
CA LEU A 193 -5.01 -14.76 -3.87
C LEU A 193 -3.47 -14.69 -3.94
N GLY A 194 -2.92 -13.71 -4.63
CA GLY A 194 -1.50 -13.37 -4.63
C GLY A 194 -1.09 -12.40 -3.51
N TYR A 195 -2.04 -11.79 -2.80
CA TYR A 195 -1.73 -10.94 -1.67
C TYR A 195 -1.34 -11.79 -0.45
N VAL A 196 -0.33 -11.33 0.31
CA VAL A 196 0.26 -12.12 1.40
C VAL A 196 -0.74 -12.57 2.47
N ALA A 197 -1.83 -11.83 2.69
CA ALA A 197 -2.88 -12.23 3.63
C ALA A 197 -3.46 -13.62 3.35
N TYR A 198 -3.47 -14.05 2.08
CA TYR A 198 -3.94 -15.36 1.65
C TYR A 198 -2.88 -16.46 1.70
N ALA A 199 -1.67 -16.19 2.20
CA ALA A 199 -0.65 -17.21 2.38
C ALA A 199 -1.02 -18.21 3.48
N PRO A 200 -0.51 -19.46 3.43
CA PRO A 200 -0.76 -20.46 4.44
C PRO A 200 0.09 -20.23 5.69
N LEU A 201 -0.24 -20.90 6.79
CA LEU A 201 0.58 -21.01 7.99
C LEU A 201 0.97 -22.45 8.28
N HIS A 202 2.22 -22.65 8.68
CA HIS A 202 2.67 -23.96 9.14
C HIS A 202 1.88 -24.38 10.40
N PRO A 203 1.48 -25.66 10.56
CA PRO A 203 0.66 -26.11 11.69
C PRO A 203 1.20 -25.75 13.07
N SER A 204 2.53 -25.64 13.24
CA SER A 204 3.14 -25.23 14.51
C SER A 204 2.84 -23.77 14.92
N ALA A 205 2.37 -22.94 13.98
CA ALA A 205 1.98 -21.56 14.30
C ALA A 205 0.84 -21.50 15.32
N PHE A 206 -0.06 -22.48 15.28
CA PHE A 206 -1.23 -22.54 16.15
C PHE A 206 -0.92 -22.99 17.59
N ASP A 207 0.32 -23.45 17.87
CA ASP A 207 0.78 -23.76 19.22
C ASP A 207 1.11 -22.47 20.01
N ASP A 208 1.75 -21.50 19.37
CA ASP A 208 2.09 -20.17 19.90
C ASP A 208 2.33 -19.20 18.74
N MET A 209 1.30 -18.48 18.33
CA MET A 209 1.31 -17.62 17.16
C MET A 209 2.30 -16.47 17.27
N GLU A 210 2.44 -15.86 18.47
CA GLU A 210 3.37 -14.76 18.70
C GLU A 210 4.83 -15.24 18.57
N ALA A 211 5.16 -16.33 19.26
CA ALA A 211 6.50 -16.92 19.18
C ALA A 211 6.83 -17.45 17.76
N TYR A 212 5.83 -17.98 17.06
CA TYR A 212 6.00 -18.39 15.66
C TYR A 212 6.33 -17.21 14.75
N GLY A 213 5.63 -16.07 14.90
CA GLY A 213 5.87 -14.88 14.08
C GLY A 213 7.24 -14.22 14.29
N GLU A 214 7.92 -14.51 15.41
CA GLU A 214 9.30 -14.08 15.65
C GLU A 214 10.33 -14.92 14.86
N ASN A 215 10.00 -16.16 14.52
CA ASN A 215 10.87 -17.06 13.75
C ASN A 215 10.03 -18.06 12.93
N PRO A 216 9.34 -17.60 11.88
CA PRO A 216 8.41 -18.41 11.13
C PRO A 216 9.11 -19.48 10.28
N ILE A 217 8.44 -20.64 10.14
CA ILE A 217 8.82 -21.66 9.16
C ILE A 217 8.26 -21.20 7.81
N ALA A 218 9.15 -20.81 6.90
CA ALA A 218 8.81 -20.27 5.59
C ALA A 218 8.42 -21.34 4.56
N ASN A 219 7.66 -20.94 3.55
CA ASN A 219 7.38 -21.74 2.35
C ASN A 219 7.68 -20.97 1.06
N GLY A 220 8.07 -19.70 1.16
CA GLY A 220 8.43 -18.83 0.05
C GLY A 220 9.87 -18.98 -0.42
N PRO A 221 10.33 -18.08 -1.32
CA PRO A 221 11.68 -18.13 -1.91
C PRO A 221 12.81 -17.99 -0.91
N TYR A 222 12.55 -17.35 0.23
CA TYR A 222 13.51 -17.19 1.31
C TYR A 222 12.98 -17.75 2.63
N LYS A 223 13.89 -17.96 3.58
CA LYS A 223 13.60 -18.27 4.98
C LYS A 223 14.34 -17.29 5.88
N LEU A 224 13.77 -16.98 7.04
CA LEU A 224 14.39 -16.10 8.02
C LEU A 224 15.64 -16.80 8.59
N LEU A 225 16.77 -16.11 8.56
CA LEU A 225 18.00 -16.54 9.22
C LEU A 225 18.12 -15.86 10.58
N GLU A 226 17.88 -14.54 10.65
CA GLU A 226 18.08 -13.73 11.82
C GLU A 226 17.21 -12.48 11.78
N TRP A 227 16.60 -12.11 12.89
CA TRP A 227 15.94 -10.82 13.08
C TRP A 227 16.52 -10.13 14.30
N ASN A 228 17.36 -9.15 14.04
CA ASN A 228 18.01 -8.31 15.06
C ASN A 228 17.16 -7.06 15.25
N HIS A 229 16.27 -7.07 16.23
CA HIS A 229 15.31 -5.99 16.48
C HIS A 229 15.97 -4.61 16.49
N ASN A 230 15.37 -3.65 15.75
CA ASN A 230 15.82 -2.29 15.55
C ASN A 230 17.18 -2.15 14.83
N GLN A 231 17.65 -3.21 14.16
CA GLN A 231 18.90 -3.21 13.40
C GLN A 231 18.69 -3.71 11.98
N ASP A 232 18.35 -5.00 11.84
CA ASP A 232 18.16 -5.64 10.53
C ASP A 232 17.36 -6.95 10.63
N ALA A 233 16.95 -7.45 9.45
CA ALA A 233 16.46 -8.81 9.28
C ALA A 233 17.15 -9.47 8.09
N ILE A 234 17.70 -10.65 8.31
CA ILE A 234 18.44 -11.40 7.29
C ILE A 234 17.62 -12.61 6.84
N VAL A 235 17.40 -12.71 5.54
CA VAL A 235 16.75 -13.85 4.91
C VAL A 235 17.71 -14.53 3.93
N VAL A 236 17.65 -15.86 3.86
CA VAL A 236 18.50 -16.69 3.00
C VAL A 236 17.64 -17.58 2.10
N PRO A 237 18.15 -18.03 0.94
CA PRO A 237 17.40 -18.91 0.05
C PRO A 237 16.77 -20.10 0.76
N ASN A 238 15.51 -20.40 0.43
CA ASN A 238 14.82 -21.60 0.87
C ASN A 238 15.03 -22.72 -0.16
N GLU A 239 15.83 -23.72 0.17
CA GLU A 239 16.18 -24.82 -0.73
C GLU A 239 14.98 -25.73 -1.07
N GLU A 240 13.94 -25.76 -0.21
CA GLU A 240 12.72 -26.53 -0.44
C GLU A 240 11.74 -25.80 -1.38
N TYR A 241 11.91 -24.48 -1.63
CA TYR A 241 11.07 -23.73 -2.54
C TYR A 241 11.26 -24.14 -3.99
N GLN A 242 10.17 -24.47 -4.70
CA GLN A 242 10.18 -24.98 -6.07
C GLN A 242 9.44 -24.06 -7.08
N GLY A 243 8.97 -22.89 -6.63
CA GLY A 243 8.28 -21.91 -7.48
C GLY A 243 9.24 -21.16 -8.43
N ASP A 244 8.68 -20.20 -9.16
CA ASP A 244 9.41 -19.44 -10.20
C ASP A 244 10.28 -18.32 -9.62
N ARG A 245 10.00 -17.85 -8.40
CA ARG A 245 10.73 -16.77 -7.72
C ARG A 245 11.97 -17.27 -6.96
N LYS A 246 12.69 -18.28 -7.48
CA LYS A 246 13.90 -18.77 -6.82
C LYS A 246 14.97 -17.70 -6.70
N ALA A 247 15.51 -17.56 -5.49
CA ALA A 247 16.60 -16.63 -5.21
C ALA A 247 17.82 -16.90 -6.10
N GLN A 248 18.34 -15.83 -6.73
CA GLN A 248 19.55 -15.83 -7.55
C GLN A 248 20.74 -15.19 -6.81
N ASN A 249 20.59 -14.92 -5.52
CA ASN A 249 21.58 -14.36 -4.60
C ASN A 249 21.75 -15.25 -3.35
N ASP A 250 22.72 -14.94 -2.52
CA ASP A 250 23.01 -15.69 -1.29
C ASP A 250 22.07 -15.31 -0.12
N GLY A 251 21.26 -14.27 -0.29
CA GLY A 251 20.29 -13.78 0.69
C GLY A 251 20.13 -12.28 0.62
N VAL A 252 19.22 -11.75 1.44
CA VAL A 252 18.89 -10.33 1.56
C VAL A 252 19.02 -9.92 3.02
N ASN A 253 19.64 -8.77 3.26
CA ASN A 253 19.66 -8.12 4.56
C ASN A 253 18.83 -6.83 4.48
N PHE A 254 17.68 -6.79 5.15
CA PHE A 254 16.85 -5.61 5.34
C PHE A 254 17.43 -4.75 6.47
N VAL A 255 18.20 -3.73 6.11
CA VAL A 255 18.85 -2.81 7.07
C VAL A 255 17.83 -1.76 7.52
N PHE A 256 17.58 -1.66 8.83
CA PHE A 256 16.57 -0.75 9.37
C PHE A 256 17.14 0.65 9.57
N TYR A 257 16.61 1.62 8.82
CA TYR A 257 16.99 3.01 8.90
C TYR A 257 15.94 3.84 9.64
N ALA A 258 16.40 4.64 10.61
CA ALA A 258 15.53 5.60 11.28
C ALA A 258 15.29 6.88 10.45
N GLN A 259 16.15 7.14 9.45
CA GLN A 259 16.09 8.30 8.57
C GLN A 259 16.44 7.89 7.15
N GLN A 260 15.58 8.21 6.21
CA GLN A 260 15.75 7.85 4.79
C GLN A 260 16.98 8.53 4.16
N ASP A 261 17.34 9.73 4.62
CA ASP A 261 18.57 10.42 4.19
C ASP A 261 19.84 9.60 4.47
N ALA A 262 19.87 8.84 5.57
CA ALA A 262 21.00 7.96 5.88
C ALA A 262 21.07 6.78 4.91
N ALA A 263 19.92 6.16 4.58
CA ALA A 263 19.85 5.09 3.59
C ALA A 263 20.31 5.57 2.21
N TYR A 264 19.88 6.78 1.80
CA TYR A 264 20.30 7.37 0.53
C TYR A 264 21.82 7.66 0.49
N ALA A 265 22.39 8.21 1.57
CA ALA A 265 23.83 8.41 1.67
C ALA A 265 24.62 7.10 1.58
N ASP A 266 24.11 6.03 2.20
CA ASP A 266 24.71 4.70 2.13
C ASP A 266 24.59 4.08 0.72
N LEU A 267 23.47 4.31 0.01
CA LEU A 267 23.34 3.93 -1.40
C LEU A 267 24.42 4.62 -2.26
N LEU A 268 24.57 5.94 -2.15
CA LEU A 268 25.55 6.71 -2.93
C LEU A 268 27.01 6.31 -2.63
N SER A 269 27.28 5.87 -1.39
CA SER A 269 28.61 5.41 -0.99
C SER A 269 28.87 3.92 -1.26
N GLY A 270 27.87 3.17 -1.74
CA GLY A 270 27.94 1.74 -2.01
C GLY A 270 27.87 0.85 -0.75
N ASN A 271 27.41 1.40 0.38
CA ASN A 271 27.15 0.67 1.63
C ASN A 271 25.73 0.09 1.71
N LEU A 272 24.83 0.51 0.82
CA LEU A 272 23.50 -0.04 0.58
C LEU A 272 23.40 -0.42 -0.90
N ASP A 273 22.75 -1.52 -1.21
CA ASP A 273 22.65 -2.01 -2.60
C ASP A 273 21.38 -1.53 -3.29
N VAL A 274 20.23 -1.50 -2.60
CA VAL A 274 18.95 -1.08 -3.17
C VAL A 274 18.21 -0.17 -2.19
N LEU A 275 17.64 0.90 -2.73
CA LEU A 275 16.79 1.86 -2.01
C LEU A 275 15.44 1.96 -2.74
N ASP A 276 14.34 1.77 -2.04
CA ASP A 276 12.99 1.80 -2.61
C ASP A 276 12.21 3.10 -2.39
N ALA A 277 12.79 4.04 -1.66
CA ALA A 277 12.21 5.36 -1.47
C ALA A 277 13.32 6.42 -1.32
N VAL A 278 13.39 7.34 -2.28
CA VAL A 278 14.29 8.49 -2.22
C VAL A 278 13.74 9.49 -1.21
N PRO A 279 14.58 10.06 -0.30
CA PRO A 279 14.12 11.08 0.63
C PRO A 279 13.80 12.40 -0.08
N ASP A 280 12.86 13.19 0.47
CA ASP A 280 12.44 14.48 -0.11
C ASP A 280 13.63 15.43 -0.37
N SER A 281 14.65 15.37 0.46
CA SER A 281 15.87 16.19 0.32
C SER A 281 16.68 15.91 -0.94
N ALA A 282 16.53 14.72 -1.53
CA ALA A 282 17.25 14.25 -2.72
C ALA A 282 16.40 14.20 -3.98
N MET A 283 15.06 14.42 -3.89
CA MET A 283 14.15 14.30 -5.02
C MET A 283 14.58 15.07 -6.27
N THR A 284 15.12 16.27 -6.08
CA THR A 284 15.58 17.14 -7.18
C THR A 284 16.80 16.59 -7.94
N ASN A 285 17.62 15.75 -7.29
CA ASN A 285 18.96 15.43 -7.80
C ASN A 285 19.20 13.93 -7.99
N PHE A 286 18.34 13.05 -7.46
CA PHE A 286 18.65 11.61 -7.41
C PHE A 286 18.82 10.99 -8.81
N GLU A 287 18.09 11.45 -9.82
CA GLU A 287 18.24 10.97 -11.19
C GLU A 287 19.61 11.35 -11.78
N ASP A 288 20.08 12.56 -11.50
CA ASP A 288 21.41 13.00 -11.92
C ASP A 288 22.53 12.28 -11.15
N GLU A 289 22.35 12.03 -9.83
CA GLU A 289 23.35 11.39 -8.97
C GLU A 289 23.47 9.88 -9.24
N LEU A 290 22.36 9.20 -9.51
CA LEU A 290 22.32 7.76 -9.77
C LEU A 290 22.44 7.43 -11.27
N GLY A 291 22.04 8.33 -12.18
CA GLY A 291 22.04 8.11 -13.63
C GLY A 291 21.13 6.95 -14.01
N GLU A 292 21.64 5.97 -14.78
CA GLU A 292 20.87 4.79 -15.22
C GLU A 292 20.42 3.87 -14.06
N ARG A 293 20.91 4.10 -12.85
CA ARG A 293 20.53 3.36 -11.64
C ARG A 293 19.39 4.00 -10.86
N ALA A 294 18.94 5.19 -11.28
CA ALA A 294 17.74 5.82 -10.73
C ALA A 294 16.49 5.10 -11.21
N VAL A 295 15.51 4.99 -10.33
CA VAL A 295 14.19 4.45 -10.65
C VAL A 295 13.16 5.55 -10.39
N ASN A 296 12.39 5.90 -11.43
CA ASN A 296 11.27 6.84 -11.38
C ASN A 296 10.21 6.35 -12.37
N GLN A 297 9.25 5.56 -11.88
CA GLN A 297 8.23 4.93 -12.71
C GLN A 297 6.88 4.90 -11.98
N PRO A 298 5.73 4.92 -12.69
CA PRO A 298 4.42 4.81 -12.07
C PRO A 298 4.27 3.59 -11.17
N ALA A 299 3.54 3.76 -10.06
CA ALA A 299 3.15 2.71 -9.14
C ALA A 299 1.62 2.60 -9.05
N ALA A 300 1.13 1.53 -8.43
CA ALA A 300 -0.30 1.27 -8.27
C ALA A 300 -0.97 2.15 -7.20
N ALA A 301 -0.69 3.44 -7.22
CA ALA A 301 -1.29 4.41 -6.30
C ALA A 301 -1.71 5.67 -7.04
N PHE A 302 -2.91 6.17 -6.74
CA PHE A 302 -3.39 7.39 -7.36
C PHE A 302 -3.91 8.39 -6.33
N GLN A 303 -3.85 9.66 -6.71
CA GLN A 303 -4.33 10.80 -5.95
C GLN A 303 -5.49 11.44 -6.68
N SER A 304 -6.52 11.84 -5.94
CA SER A 304 -7.68 12.56 -6.47
C SER A 304 -8.16 13.66 -5.53
N LEU A 305 -9.05 14.51 -6.04
CA LEU A 305 -9.93 15.36 -5.24
C LEU A 305 -11.34 14.81 -5.30
N THR A 306 -11.97 14.66 -4.15
CA THR A 306 -13.36 14.23 -4.02
C THR A 306 -14.23 15.41 -3.54
N LEU A 307 -15.46 15.46 -4.02
CA LEU A 307 -16.46 16.41 -3.60
C LEU A 307 -17.72 15.63 -3.22
N ASN A 308 -18.28 15.90 -2.03
CA ASN A 308 -19.48 15.20 -1.57
C ASN A 308 -20.70 15.72 -2.35
N GLU A 309 -21.39 14.84 -3.07
CA GLU A 309 -22.57 15.21 -3.88
C GLU A 309 -23.79 15.63 -3.06
N ASN A 310 -23.79 15.37 -1.75
CA ASN A 310 -24.83 15.86 -0.84
C ASN A 310 -24.57 17.29 -0.34
N GLU A 311 -23.39 17.86 -0.59
CA GLU A 311 -23.08 19.23 -0.22
C GLU A 311 -23.73 20.22 -1.20
N GLU A 312 -24.13 21.39 -0.68
CA GLU A 312 -24.67 22.51 -1.46
C GLU A 312 -23.71 22.89 -2.59
N HIS A 313 -24.19 23.09 -3.81
CA HIS A 313 -23.48 23.39 -5.05
C HIS A 313 -22.73 22.22 -5.70
N PHE A 314 -22.56 21.06 -5.04
CA PHE A 314 -21.76 19.96 -5.61
C PHE A 314 -22.58 18.72 -6.00
N GLY A 315 -23.91 18.75 -5.83
CA GLY A 315 -24.83 17.70 -6.29
C GLY A 315 -25.55 18.02 -7.60
N GLY A 316 -26.12 16.99 -8.22
CA GLY A 316 -26.94 17.10 -9.42
C GLY A 316 -26.23 17.70 -10.63
N GLU A 317 -26.97 18.33 -11.53
CA GLU A 317 -26.46 18.93 -12.78
C GLU A 317 -25.51 20.11 -12.50
N GLU A 318 -25.79 20.92 -11.51
CA GLU A 318 -24.89 22.00 -11.09
C GLU A 318 -23.56 21.46 -10.63
N GLY A 319 -23.58 20.51 -9.71
CA GLY A 319 -22.37 19.91 -9.16
C GLY A 319 -21.51 19.21 -10.21
N LYS A 320 -22.14 18.51 -11.16
CA LYS A 320 -21.46 17.91 -12.32
C LYS A 320 -20.69 18.96 -13.13
N LEU A 321 -21.32 20.08 -13.46
CA LEU A 321 -20.66 21.17 -14.18
C LEU A 321 -19.50 21.78 -13.37
N ARG A 322 -19.65 21.91 -12.05
CA ARG A 322 -18.58 22.44 -11.18
C ARG A 322 -17.41 21.49 -11.10
N ARG A 323 -17.64 20.18 -10.91
CA ARG A 323 -16.57 19.17 -10.87
C ARG A 323 -15.79 19.12 -12.19
N GLN A 324 -16.49 19.17 -13.34
CA GLN A 324 -15.85 19.26 -14.66
C GLN A 324 -15.06 20.57 -14.82
N ALA A 325 -15.57 21.69 -14.34
CA ALA A 325 -14.86 22.97 -14.37
C ALA A 325 -13.58 22.94 -13.54
N ILE A 326 -13.66 22.40 -12.31
CA ILE A 326 -12.49 22.23 -11.42
C ILE A 326 -11.45 21.34 -12.09
N SER A 327 -11.87 20.20 -12.68
CA SER A 327 -10.94 19.28 -13.35
C SER A 327 -10.18 19.96 -14.48
N LYS A 328 -10.87 20.72 -15.33
CA LYS A 328 -10.27 21.46 -16.44
C LYS A 328 -9.46 22.69 -16.02
N ALA A 329 -9.63 23.15 -14.80
CA ALA A 329 -8.86 24.25 -14.22
C ALA A 329 -7.51 23.82 -13.65
N ILE A 330 -7.26 22.52 -13.47
CA ILE A 330 -6.03 21.98 -12.88
C ILE A 330 -5.03 21.64 -13.96
N ASP A 331 -3.90 22.36 -13.99
CA ASP A 331 -2.76 22.05 -14.85
C ASP A 331 -1.90 20.95 -14.22
N ARG A 332 -2.26 19.68 -14.52
CA ARG A 332 -1.60 18.51 -13.97
C ARG A 332 -0.15 18.41 -14.40
N ASP A 333 0.14 18.73 -15.66
CA ASP A 333 1.50 18.68 -16.21
C ASP A 333 2.41 19.70 -15.52
N GLU A 334 1.95 20.95 -15.35
CA GLU A 334 2.71 21.96 -14.64
C GLU A 334 2.97 21.56 -13.18
N ILE A 335 1.94 21.06 -12.47
CA ILE A 335 2.05 20.71 -11.06
C ILE A 335 2.98 19.50 -10.87
N THR A 336 2.85 18.45 -11.68
CA THR A 336 3.73 17.27 -11.57
C THR A 336 5.18 17.61 -11.89
N GLN A 337 5.45 18.56 -12.77
CA GLN A 337 6.80 19.00 -13.08
C GLN A 337 7.39 19.97 -12.04
N THR A 338 6.57 20.90 -11.50
CA THR A 338 7.11 21.99 -10.67
C THR A 338 7.03 21.72 -9.16
N ILE A 339 6.08 20.94 -8.71
CA ILE A 339 5.90 20.60 -7.29
C ILE A 339 6.48 19.22 -6.97
N PHE A 340 6.32 18.28 -7.88
CA PHE A 340 6.78 16.90 -7.69
C PHE A 340 8.03 16.55 -8.50
N GLU A 341 8.59 17.52 -9.25
CA GLU A 341 9.83 17.34 -10.00
C GLU A 341 9.85 16.10 -10.93
N GLY A 342 8.66 15.77 -11.50
CA GLY A 342 8.49 14.62 -12.39
C GLY A 342 8.31 13.28 -11.65
N THR A 343 8.23 13.27 -10.31
CA THR A 343 8.00 12.03 -9.53
C THR A 343 6.52 11.67 -9.35
N ARG A 344 5.67 12.24 -10.19
CA ARG A 344 4.25 11.90 -10.34
C ARG A 344 3.89 11.91 -11.81
N THR A 345 3.00 11.00 -12.21
CA THR A 345 2.49 10.90 -13.57
C THR A 345 1.06 11.43 -13.60
N PRO A 346 0.71 12.42 -14.48
CA PRO A 346 -0.66 12.88 -14.62
C PRO A 346 -1.63 11.72 -14.85
N ALA A 347 -2.75 11.72 -14.13
CA ALA A 347 -3.74 10.64 -14.24
C ALA A 347 -4.47 10.69 -15.60
N THR A 348 -4.70 9.54 -16.19
CA THR A 348 -5.46 9.34 -17.44
C THR A 348 -6.73 8.50 -17.22
N ASP A 349 -6.91 7.95 -16.01
CA ASP A 349 -8.12 7.20 -15.64
C ASP A 349 -8.39 7.27 -14.11
N PHE A 350 -9.29 6.42 -13.61
CA PHE A 350 -9.66 6.33 -12.18
C PHE A 350 -8.91 5.20 -11.44
N ALA A 351 -7.82 4.71 -12.01
CA ALA A 351 -6.96 3.69 -11.44
C ALA A 351 -5.49 4.13 -11.50
N ALA A 352 -4.59 3.19 -11.83
CA ALA A 352 -3.18 3.50 -12.05
C ALA A 352 -2.67 2.79 -13.33
N PRO A 353 -1.72 3.38 -14.06
CA PRO A 353 -1.30 2.89 -15.37
C PRO A 353 -0.63 1.51 -15.34
N VAL A 354 -0.19 1.06 -14.18
CA VAL A 354 0.42 -0.27 -13.98
C VAL A 354 -0.59 -1.38 -13.69
N ILE A 355 -1.88 -1.06 -13.64
CA ILE A 355 -2.93 -2.05 -13.38
C ILE A 355 -3.36 -2.72 -14.69
N PRO A 356 -3.41 -4.06 -14.76
CA PRO A 356 -3.92 -4.78 -15.92
C PRO A 356 -5.30 -4.29 -16.35
N GLY A 357 -5.48 -4.04 -17.65
CA GLY A 357 -6.71 -3.48 -18.19
C GLY A 357 -6.79 -1.95 -18.21
N HIS A 358 -5.77 -1.24 -17.68
CA HIS A 358 -5.66 0.22 -17.82
C HIS A 358 -5.71 0.69 -19.30
N SER A 359 -6.23 1.90 -19.53
CA SER A 359 -6.28 2.51 -20.85
C SER A 359 -6.18 4.03 -20.79
N ASP A 360 -5.16 4.59 -21.46
CA ASP A 360 -4.92 6.04 -21.55
C ASP A 360 -5.92 6.80 -22.45
N ASN A 361 -6.73 6.09 -23.22
CA ASN A 361 -7.52 6.67 -24.30
C ASN A 361 -9.02 6.34 -24.20
N LEU A 362 -9.53 6.22 -22.99
CA LEU A 362 -10.98 6.01 -22.78
C LEU A 362 -11.78 7.25 -23.24
N GLU A 363 -12.96 7.00 -23.79
CA GLU A 363 -13.90 8.08 -24.11
C GLU A 363 -14.24 8.88 -22.85
N GLY A 364 -14.13 10.20 -22.93
CA GLY A 364 -14.37 11.11 -21.79
C GLY A 364 -13.09 11.61 -21.11
N VAL A 365 -11.93 10.96 -21.30
CA VAL A 365 -10.65 11.33 -20.65
C VAL A 365 -10.26 12.80 -20.86
N ASP A 366 -10.73 13.42 -21.93
CA ASP A 366 -10.48 14.85 -22.21
C ASP A 366 -10.94 15.79 -21.08
N VAL A 367 -11.83 15.36 -20.18
CA VAL A 367 -12.24 16.14 -19.01
C VAL A 367 -11.09 16.37 -18.03
N LEU A 368 -10.05 15.54 -18.06
CA LEU A 368 -8.85 15.69 -17.23
C LEU A 368 -7.81 16.67 -17.84
N LYS A 369 -7.93 17.04 -19.11
CA LYS A 369 -6.99 17.95 -19.77
C LYS A 369 -7.22 19.39 -19.34
N TYR A 370 -6.15 20.10 -19.03
CA TYR A 370 -6.17 21.52 -18.69
C TYR A 370 -6.75 22.35 -19.84
N ASP A 371 -7.82 23.09 -19.54
CA ASP A 371 -8.50 23.98 -20.48
C ASP A 371 -9.20 25.10 -19.68
N PRO A 372 -8.48 26.20 -19.36
CA PRO A 372 -9.00 27.27 -18.52
C PRO A 372 -10.20 28.01 -19.12
N GLU A 373 -10.30 28.07 -20.45
CA GLU A 373 -11.44 28.71 -21.12
C GLU A 373 -12.71 27.85 -20.96
N GLU A 374 -12.60 26.55 -21.15
CA GLU A 374 -13.72 25.62 -20.93
C GLU A 374 -14.06 25.50 -19.44
N ALA A 375 -13.07 25.47 -18.54
CA ALA A 375 -13.28 25.51 -17.08
C ALA A 375 -14.15 26.69 -16.67
N LYS A 376 -13.81 27.89 -17.14
CA LYS A 376 -14.59 29.10 -16.87
C LYS A 376 -16.00 29.03 -17.47
N ARG A 377 -16.14 28.53 -18.69
CA ARG A 377 -17.45 28.37 -19.34
C ARG A 377 -18.37 27.42 -18.58
N LEU A 378 -17.85 26.31 -18.10
CA LEU A 378 -18.59 25.32 -17.30
C LEU A 378 -19.00 25.90 -15.95
N TRP A 379 -18.11 26.61 -15.26
CA TRP A 379 -18.42 27.27 -14.00
C TRP A 379 -19.51 28.33 -14.15
N GLU A 380 -19.42 29.19 -15.19
CA GLU A 380 -20.47 30.16 -15.51
C GLU A 380 -21.82 29.51 -15.91
N ALA A 381 -21.77 28.27 -16.42
CA ALA A 381 -22.99 27.51 -16.71
C ALA A 381 -23.62 26.98 -15.42
N ALA A 382 -22.84 26.51 -14.46
CA ALA A 382 -23.27 26.10 -13.14
C ALA A 382 -23.89 27.29 -12.37
N ASP A 383 -23.26 28.47 -12.41
CA ASP A 383 -23.76 29.71 -11.78
C ASP A 383 -25.12 30.20 -12.33
N LYS A 384 -25.53 29.73 -13.49
CA LYS A 384 -26.90 30.00 -14.00
C LYS A 384 -27.95 29.09 -13.37
N ILE A 385 -27.52 27.94 -12.82
CA ILE A 385 -28.42 27.04 -12.08
C ILE A 385 -28.53 27.54 -10.66
N ASP A 386 -27.41 27.64 -9.96
CA ASP A 386 -27.30 28.30 -8.66
C ASP A 386 -25.94 28.98 -8.55
N LYS A 387 -25.92 30.19 -7.97
CA LYS A 387 -24.70 31.01 -7.97
C LYS A 387 -23.82 30.65 -6.78
N PHE A 388 -22.58 30.31 -7.04
CA PHE A 388 -21.58 30.09 -6.01
C PHE A 388 -21.02 31.43 -5.50
N ASP A 389 -21.33 31.77 -4.26
CA ASP A 389 -20.89 33.01 -3.60
C ASP A 389 -19.83 32.73 -2.48
N GLY A 390 -19.27 31.54 -2.44
CA GLY A 390 -18.35 31.07 -1.41
C GLY A 390 -16.86 31.05 -1.83
N GLU A 391 -16.09 30.44 -0.97
CA GLU A 391 -14.70 30.06 -1.17
C GLU A 391 -14.66 28.53 -1.34
N LEU A 392 -13.92 28.05 -2.33
CA LEU A 392 -13.70 26.61 -2.50
C LEU A 392 -12.58 26.18 -1.56
N GLU A 393 -12.93 25.52 -0.48
CA GLU A 393 -11.95 24.86 0.39
C GLU A 393 -11.43 23.59 -0.27
N ILE A 394 -10.12 23.30 -0.11
CA ILE A 394 -9.49 22.04 -0.50
C ILE A 394 -8.85 21.45 0.74
N SER A 395 -9.55 20.53 1.37
CA SER A 395 -9.13 19.91 2.64
C SER A 395 -8.06 18.84 2.43
N TYR A 396 -7.06 18.85 3.33
CA TYR A 396 -5.97 17.88 3.33
C TYR A 396 -5.42 17.66 4.75
N ASN A 397 -4.77 16.53 5.00
CA ASN A 397 -4.07 16.26 6.25
C ASN A 397 -2.63 16.80 6.20
N ALA A 398 -2.24 17.55 7.22
CA ALA A 398 -0.93 18.22 7.28
C ALA A 398 0.26 17.25 7.47
N ASP A 399 0.01 16.09 8.10
CA ASP A 399 1.00 15.04 8.31
C ASP A 399 1.38 14.24 7.02
N GLY A 400 0.64 14.43 5.92
CA GLY A 400 0.87 13.75 4.63
C GLY A 400 1.67 14.56 3.60
N GLY A 401 2.23 15.73 3.94
CA GLY A 401 3.03 16.56 3.02
C GLY A 401 2.24 17.19 1.86
N HIS A 402 0.92 17.37 2.00
CA HIS A 402 0.04 17.75 0.88
C HIS A 402 -0.03 19.26 0.60
N GLN A 403 0.46 20.12 1.49
CA GLN A 403 0.27 21.57 1.40
C GLN A 403 0.71 22.17 0.06
N ALA A 404 1.92 21.82 -0.39
CA ALA A 404 2.51 22.46 -1.58
C ALA A 404 1.66 22.24 -2.85
N TRP A 405 1.23 20.99 -3.08
CA TRP A 405 0.42 20.70 -4.25
C TRP A 405 -1.03 21.20 -4.11
N VAL A 406 -1.61 21.21 -2.91
CA VAL A 406 -2.95 21.77 -2.67
C VAL A 406 -2.92 23.27 -2.95
N ASP A 407 -1.90 23.98 -2.50
CA ASP A 407 -1.71 25.41 -2.80
C ASP A 407 -1.55 25.65 -4.31
N ALA A 408 -0.83 24.78 -5.03
CA ALA A 408 -0.69 24.84 -6.50
C ALA A 408 -2.02 24.59 -7.22
N VAL A 409 -2.79 23.59 -6.81
CA VAL A 409 -4.13 23.30 -7.33
C VAL A 409 -5.09 24.48 -7.08
N ALA A 410 -5.11 25.02 -5.87
CA ALA A 410 -5.91 26.21 -5.53
C ALA A 410 -5.52 27.41 -6.41
N ASN A 411 -4.21 27.63 -6.65
CA ASN A 411 -3.73 28.66 -7.55
C ASN A 411 -4.21 28.44 -9.00
N SER A 412 -4.11 27.21 -9.50
CA SER A 412 -4.57 26.86 -10.86
C SER A 412 -6.06 27.17 -11.03
N ILE A 413 -6.89 26.77 -10.06
CA ILE A 413 -8.35 27.03 -10.04
C ILE A 413 -8.62 28.53 -10.01
N ARG A 414 -7.98 29.30 -9.12
CA ARG A 414 -8.12 30.77 -9.07
C ARG A 414 -7.82 31.43 -10.39
N ASN A 415 -6.73 31.02 -11.03
CA ASN A 415 -6.28 31.59 -12.30
C ASN A 415 -7.20 31.26 -13.45
N ALA A 416 -7.71 30.02 -13.53
CA ALA A 416 -8.54 29.56 -14.63
C ALA A 416 -10.01 30.03 -14.50
N ILE A 417 -10.61 29.86 -13.34
CA ILE A 417 -12.05 30.11 -13.12
C ILE A 417 -12.30 31.53 -12.57
N GLY A 418 -11.40 32.03 -11.70
CA GLY A 418 -11.53 33.36 -11.10
C GLY A 418 -12.35 33.38 -9.81
N ILE A 419 -12.49 32.23 -9.12
CA ILE A 419 -13.09 32.12 -7.79
C ILE A 419 -12.01 32.11 -6.71
N GLU A 420 -12.38 32.36 -5.45
CA GLU A 420 -11.49 32.09 -4.33
C GLU A 420 -11.40 30.58 -4.08
N ALA A 421 -10.18 30.05 -3.97
CA ALA A 421 -9.90 28.66 -3.64
C ALA A 421 -8.71 28.61 -2.68
N VAL A 422 -8.81 27.84 -1.59
CA VAL A 422 -7.81 27.80 -0.51
C VAL A 422 -7.62 26.39 0.04
N GLY A 423 -6.41 26.09 0.51
CA GLY A 423 -6.14 24.87 1.26
C GLY A 423 -6.67 24.95 2.69
N ASN A 424 -7.33 23.90 3.15
CA ASN A 424 -7.81 23.72 4.53
C ASN A 424 -7.10 22.53 5.18
N ALA A 425 -6.16 22.82 6.09
CA ALA A 425 -5.31 21.81 6.71
C ALA A 425 -5.96 21.18 7.94
N TYR A 426 -6.17 19.87 7.91
CA TYR A 426 -6.44 19.05 9.10
C TYR A 426 -5.14 18.69 9.81
N PRO A 427 -5.12 18.58 11.14
CA PRO A 427 -3.88 18.29 11.88
C PRO A 427 -3.28 16.93 11.49
N ASP A 428 -4.11 15.93 11.21
CA ASP A 428 -3.71 14.57 10.85
C ASP A 428 -4.80 13.90 9.98
N PHE A 429 -4.43 12.75 9.37
CA PHE A 429 -5.34 12.01 8.50
C PHE A 429 -6.56 11.44 9.24
N LYS A 430 -6.37 10.98 10.49
CA LYS A 430 -7.47 10.42 11.28
C LYS A 430 -8.57 11.45 11.52
N SER A 431 -8.21 12.68 11.90
CA SER A 431 -9.17 13.77 12.12
C SER A 431 -9.94 14.12 10.85
N MET A 432 -9.26 14.09 9.70
CA MET A 432 -9.88 14.31 8.40
C MET A 432 -10.82 13.16 8.03
N LEU A 433 -10.42 11.91 8.28
CA LEU A 433 -11.21 10.72 8.00
C LEU A 433 -12.49 10.69 8.86
N ASP A 434 -12.39 11.01 10.15
CA ASP A 434 -13.53 11.11 11.05
C ASP A 434 -14.57 12.12 10.52
N ASP A 435 -14.14 13.25 9.94
CA ASP A 435 -15.04 14.25 9.33
C ASP A 435 -15.57 13.80 7.96
N MET A 436 -14.78 13.06 7.15
CA MET A 436 -15.26 12.45 5.89
C MET A 436 -16.37 11.42 6.16
N ASP A 437 -16.20 10.57 7.18
CA ASP A 437 -17.20 9.56 7.58
C ASP A 437 -18.53 10.21 8.03
N ASN A 438 -18.44 11.41 8.62
CA ASN A 438 -19.60 12.15 9.12
C ASN A 438 -20.14 13.21 8.15
N ASP A 439 -19.71 13.25 6.89
CA ASP A 439 -20.08 14.26 5.87
C ASP A 439 -19.83 15.71 6.35
N ALA A 440 -18.81 15.92 7.17
CA ALA A 440 -18.49 17.21 7.77
C ALA A 440 -17.45 18.01 6.98
N VAL A 441 -16.67 17.38 6.10
CA VAL A 441 -15.70 18.06 5.23
C VAL A 441 -16.44 18.92 4.21
N LYS A 442 -15.95 20.16 4.00
CA LYS A 442 -16.52 21.11 3.07
C LYS A 442 -15.66 21.26 1.81
N GLY A 443 -16.33 21.59 0.70
CA GLY A 443 -15.68 21.80 -0.60
C GLY A 443 -15.08 20.52 -1.17
N ALA A 444 -13.89 20.67 -1.74
CA ALA A 444 -13.10 19.54 -2.22
C ALA A 444 -12.17 19.02 -1.12
N PHE A 445 -11.83 17.74 -1.16
CA PHE A 445 -10.87 17.17 -0.24
C PHE A 445 -9.98 16.13 -0.92
N ARG A 446 -8.76 16.04 -0.46
CA ARG A 446 -7.82 15.08 -0.98
C ARG A 446 -8.27 13.66 -0.66
N THR A 447 -8.24 12.79 -1.64
CA THR A 447 -8.39 11.35 -1.51
C THR A 447 -7.31 10.64 -2.33
N GLY A 448 -7.26 9.36 -2.27
CA GLY A 448 -6.35 8.52 -3.04
C GLY A 448 -6.62 7.05 -2.75
N TRP A 449 -6.00 6.20 -3.52
CA TRP A 449 -6.06 4.75 -3.34
C TRP A 449 -4.74 4.12 -3.72
N SER A 450 -4.33 3.10 -2.98
CA SER A 450 -3.22 2.22 -3.35
C SER A 450 -3.78 0.82 -3.53
N ALA A 451 -3.41 0.16 -4.61
CA ALA A 451 -3.94 -1.16 -4.91
C ALA A 451 -3.42 -2.23 -3.96
N ASP A 452 -4.33 -3.02 -3.42
CA ASP A 452 -4.04 -4.23 -2.64
C ASP A 452 -3.72 -5.40 -3.57
N TYR A 453 -4.41 -5.47 -4.71
CA TYR A 453 -4.21 -6.46 -5.77
C TYR A 453 -4.43 -5.81 -7.15
N PRO A 454 -3.82 -6.35 -8.22
CA PRO A 454 -3.76 -5.69 -9.53
C PRO A 454 -5.06 -5.86 -10.34
N SER A 455 -6.14 -5.23 -9.89
CA SER A 455 -7.43 -5.18 -10.57
C SER A 455 -7.98 -3.76 -10.62
N LEU A 456 -8.61 -3.39 -11.75
CA LEU A 456 -9.41 -2.16 -11.84
C LEU A 456 -10.55 -2.15 -10.82
N GLY A 457 -11.10 -3.33 -10.50
CA GLY A 457 -12.14 -3.50 -9.48
C GLY A 457 -11.69 -3.05 -8.10
N ASN A 458 -10.41 -3.21 -7.75
CA ASN A 458 -9.84 -2.75 -6.48
C ASN A 458 -9.91 -1.23 -6.31
N PHE A 459 -9.90 -0.47 -7.41
CA PHE A 459 -10.11 0.99 -7.39
C PHE A 459 -11.58 1.37 -7.48
N LEU A 460 -12.32 0.71 -8.37
CA LEU A 460 -13.65 1.21 -8.76
C LEU A 460 -14.75 0.80 -7.79
N ILE A 461 -14.71 -0.41 -7.24
CA ILE A 461 -15.76 -0.92 -6.36
C ILE A 461 -15.82 -0.16 -5.03
N PRO A 462 -14.74 -0.04 -4.25
CA PRO A 462 -14.79 0.62 -2.94
C PRO A 462 -15.04 2.13 -3.05
N LEU A 463 -14.62 2.77 -4.15
CA LEU A 463 -14.68 4.23 -4.28
C LEU A 463 -15.96 4.73 -4.96
N TYR A 464 -16.54 3.97 -5.91
CA TYR A 464 -17.59 4.49 -6.80
C TYR A 464 -18.87 3.64 -6.87
N SER A 465 -18.94 2.46 -6.24
CA SER A 465 -20.24 1.80 -6.07
C SER A 465 -21.10 2.53 -5.05
N THR A 466 -22.42 2.48 -5.19
CA THR A 466 -23.37 3.17 -4.29
C THR A 466 -23.12 2.83 -2.81
N ASN A 467 -22.73 1.60 -2.50
CA ASN A 467 -22.45 1.14 -1.13
C ASN A 467 -20.94 0.89 -0.90
N GLY A 468 -20.08 1.50 -1.70
CA GLY A 468 -18.64 1.35 -1.57
C GLY A 468 -18.14 1.84 -0.21
N SER A 469 -17.24 1.07 0.42
CA SER A 469 -16.72 1.33 1.77
C SER A 469 -16.00 2.68 1.89
N SER A 470 -15.46 3.18 0.77
CA SER A 470 -14.71 4.44 0.69
C SER A 470 -15.35 5.45 -0.28
N ASN A 471 -16.65 5.33 -0.55
CA ASN A 471 -17.40 6.26 -1.40
C ASN A 471 -17.71 7.56 -0.67
N TYR A 472 -16.70 8.37 -0.42
CA TYR A 472 -16.83 9.67 0.26
C TYR A 472 -17.49 10.76 -0.60
N ALA A 473 -17.56 10.55 -1.91
CA ALA A 473 -18.37 11.40 -2.81
C ALA A 473 -19.87 11.26 -2.57
N ARG A 474 -20.31 10.18 -1.91
CA ARG A 474 -21.74 9.77 -1.81
C ARG A 474 -22.37 9.60 -3.19
N TYR A 475 -21.54 9.23 -4.16
CA TYR A 475 -21.96 8.97 -5.53
C TYR A 475 -22.90 7.78 -5.60
N SER A 476 -23.93 7.90 -6.41
CA SER A 476 -24.88 6.80 -6.65
C SER A 476 -25.39 6.86 -8.08
N ASN A 477 -25.00 5.85 -8.87
CA ASN A 477 -25.45 5.70 -10.25
C ASN A 477 -25.81 4.22 -10.53
N PRO A 478 -27.11 3.91 -10.72
CA PRO A 478 -27.54 2.53 -10.99
C PRO A 478 -26.90 1.87 -12.22
N ALA A 479 -26.48 2.68 -13.22
CA ALA A 479 -25.78 2.13 -14.39
C ALA A 479 -24.36 1.68 -14.03
N VAL A 480 -23.66 2.43 -13.17
CA VAL A 480 -22.36 2.05 -12.62
C VAL A 480 -22.49 0.79 -11.76
N ASP A 481 -23.44 0.74 -10.82
CA ASP A 481 -23.67 -0.44 -9.99
C ASP A 481 -23.98 -1.69 -10.83
N THR A 482 -24.73 -1.52 -11.92
CA THR A 482 -25.03 -2.61 -12.84
C THR A 482 -23.78 -3.12 -13.55
N LEU A 483 -22.95 -2.21 -14.09
CA LEU A 483 -21.71 -2.58 -14.78
C LEU A 483 -20.68 -3.19 -13.82
N LEU A 484 -20.56 -2.70 -12.58
CA LEU A 484 -19.73 -3.31 -11.54
C LEU A 484 -20.19 -4.73 -11.21
N SER A 485 -21.51 -4.98 -11.13
CA SER A 485 -22.07 -6.32 -10.94
C SER A 485 -21.85 -7.23 -12.16
N GLU A 486 -21.92 -6.68 -13.38
CA GLU A 486 -21.61 -7.42 -14.61
C GLU A 486 -20.12 -7.77 -14.68
N ALA A 487 -19.22 -6.86 -14.26
CA ALA A 487 -17.79 -7.13 -14.16
C ALA A 487 -17.52 -8.25 -13.15
N ALA A 488 -18.13 -8.20 -11.97
CA ALA A 488 -18.00 -9.24 -10.95
C ALA A 488 -18.48 -10.62 -11.43
N SER A 489 -19.42 -10.65 -12.40
CA SER A 489 -19.96 -11.90 -12.96
C SER A 489 -19.38 -12.26 -14.33
N ALA A 490 -18.29 -11.61 -14.74
CA ALA A 490 -17.65 -11.85 -16.03
C ALA A 490 -17.00 -13.26 -16.10
N GLU A 491 -16.76 -13.75 -17.32
CA GLU A 491 -16.19 -15.07 -17.54
C GLU A 491 -14.67 -15.12 -17.32
N SER A 492 -14.00 -13.96 -17.29
CA SER A 492 -12.56 -13.84 -17.03
C SER A 492 -12.19 -12.44 -16.51
N PRO A 493 -11.00 -12.26 -15.91
CA PRO A 493 -10.49 -10.94 -15.50
C PRO A 493 -10.42 -9.93 -16.65
N GLU A 494 -10.08 -10.35 -17.88
CA GLU A 494 -10.03 -9.46 -19.05
C GLU A 494 -11.45 -8.98 -19.44
N ALA A 495 -12.44 -9.87 -19.39
CA ALA A 495 -13.83 -9.49 -19.63
C ALA A 495 -14.37 -8.56 -18.53
N ALA A 496 -13.94 -8.76 -17.28
CA ALA A 496 -14.22 -7.84 -16.19
C ALA A 496 -13.58 -6.47 -16.42
N ALA A 497 -12.31 -6.42 -16.87
CA ALA A 497 -11.60 -5.18 -17.18
C ALA A 497 -12.30 -4.36 -18.28
N GLU A 498 -12.88 -5.00 -19.31
CA GLU A 498 -13.69 -4.30 -20.31
C GLU A 498 -14.91 -3.59 -19.67
N LYS A 499 -15.59 -4.26 -18.73
CA LYS A 499 -16.72 -3.68 -18.00
C LYS A 499 -16.29 -2.55 -17.06
N TYR A 500 -15.19 -2.71 -16.36
CA TYR A 500 -14.60 -1.65 -15.55
C TYR A 500 -14.26 -0.42 -16.40
N ASN A 501 -13.77 -0.60 -17.61
CA ASN A 501 -13.54 0.51 -18.54
C ASN A 501 -14.84 1.17 -19.03
N GLU A 502 -15.96 0.42 -19.13
CA GLU A 502 -17.29 1.02 -19.37
C GLU A 502 -17.73 1.88 -18.16
N VAL A 503 -17.46 1.43 -16.92
CA VAL A 503 -17.68 2.22 -15.70
C VAL A 503 -16.89 3.53 -15.77
N GLN A 504 -15.60 3.48 -16.07
CA GLN A 504 -14.75 4.67 -16.13
C GLN A 504 -15.23 5.72 -17.14
N ARG A 505 -15.82 5.32 -18.28
CA ARG A 505 -16.44 6.27 -19.24
C ARG A 505 -17.57 7.05 -18.61
N ILE A 506 -18.41 6.41 -17.78
CA ILE A 506 -19.47 7.10 -17.03
C ILE A 506 -18.86 8.01 -15.96
N LEU A 507 -17.84 7.54 -15.26
CA LEU A 507 -17.14 8.33 -14.25
C LEU A 507 -16.49 9.59 -14.81
N PHE A 508 -15.96 9.58 -16.04
CA PHE A 508 -15.46 10.80 -16.69
C PHE A 508 -16.57 11.82 -16.97
N GLU A 509 -17.78 11.36 -17.22
CA GLU A 509 -18.93 12.26 -17.39
C GLU A 509 -19.39 12.85 -16.05
N ASP A 510 -19.51 12.02 -15.01
CA ASP A 510 -20.07 12.41 -13.72
C ASP A 510 -19.03 13.04 -12.76
N LEU A 511 -17.76 12.64 -12.84
CA LEU A 511 -16.64 13.07 -12.01
C LEU A 511 -16.94 13.07 -10.50
N PRO A 512 -17.33 11.95 -9.89
CA PRO A 512 -17.53 11.89 -8.44
C PRO A 512 -16.25 12.18 -7.65
N ALA A 513 -15.11 11.86 -8.24
CA ALA A 513 -13.78 12.31 -7.86
C ALA A 513 -13.05 12.81 -9.09
N ILE A 514 -12.09 13.70 -8.90
CA ILE A 514 -11.27 14.29 -9.96
C ILE A 514 -9.88 13.64 -9.89
N PRO A 515 -9.52 12.69 -10.77
CA PRO A 515 -8.19 12.15 -10.86
C PRO A 515 -7.13 13.24 -11.06
N LEU A 516 -6.05 13.21 -10.28
CA LEU A 516 -4.97 14.19 -10.35
C LEU A 516 -3.72 13.59 -10.98
N TRP A 517 -3.09 12.65 -10.30
CA TRP A 517 -1.85 11.99 -10.71
C TRP A 517 -1.67 10.64 -10.04
N ASN A 518 -0.81 9.83 -10.60
CA ASN A 518 -0.35 8.59 -10.03
C ASN A 518 1.00 8.82 -9.33
N GLN A 519 1.20 8.16 -8.19
CA GLN A 519 2.48 8.17 -7.51
C GLN A 519 3.48 7.34 -8.32
N ASN A 520 4.72 7.82 -8.44
CA ASN A 520 5.81 7.01 -8.94
C ASN A 520 6.54 6.35 -7.77
N VAL A 521 7.09 5.15 -7.98
CA VAL A 521 8.19 4.68 -7.18
C VAL A 521 9.40 5.53 -7.50
N THR A 522 10.08 6.03 -6.45
CA THR A 522 11.33 6.75 -6.57
C THR A 522 12.38 5.99 -5.77
N GLY A 523 13.34 5.41 -6.44
CA GLY A 523 14.32 4.54 -5.83
C GLY A 523 15.63 4.51 -6.60
N GLY A 524 16.46 3.53 -6.29
CA GLY A 524 17.69 3.33 -7.03
C GLY A 524 18.54 2.20 -6.46
N TYR A 525 19.66 1.95 -7.13
CA TYR A 525 20.56 0.87 -6.73
C TYR A 525 22.04 1.23 -6.91
N SER A 526 22.91 0.52 -6.20
CA SER A 526 24.35 0.70 -6.23
C SER A 526 24.97 0.06 -7.48
N GLU A 527 26.25 0.36 -7.73
CA GLU A 527 27.04 -0.31 -8.78
C GLU A 527 27.41 -1.78 -8.45
N ASN A 528 27.10 -2.21 -7.22
CA ASN A 528 27.46 -3.55 -6.74
C ASN A 528 26.46 -4.62 -7.16
N VAL A 529 25.29 -4.23 -7.71
CA VAL A 529 24.20 -5.16 -8.04
C VAL A 529 23.72 -5.01 -9.48
N GLU A 530 23.17 -6.09 -10.01
CA GLU A 530 22.56 -6.18 -11.34
C GLU A 530 21.16 -6.79 -11.25
N ASN A 531 20.38 -6.71 -12.33
CA ASN A 531 19.02 -7.26 -12.46
C ASN A 531 18.03 -6.65 -11.45
N VAL A 532 18.19 -5.37 -11.13
CA VAL A 532 17.26 -4.65 -10.23
C VAL A 532 16.08 -4.16 -11.04
N GLU A 533 14.91 -4.69 -10.73
CA GLU A 533 13.62 -4.24 -11.25
C GLU A 533 12.69 -3.94 -10.09
N PHE A 534 11.78 -2.99 -10.26
CA PHE A 534 10.76 -2.65 -9.28
C PHE A 534 9.39 -3.05 -9.81
N SER A 535 8.57 -3.62 -8.93
CA SER A 535 7.23 -4.07 -9.26
C SER A 535 6.22 -2.91 -9.30
N TRP A 536 5.03 -3.22 -9.80
CA TRP A 536 3.86 -2.36 -9.78
C TRP A 536 3.50 -1.82 -8.37
N ARG A 537 3.90 -2.53 -7.29
CA ARG A 537 3.73 -2.13 -5.88
C ARG A 537 4.88 -1.27 -5.33
N SER A 538 5.80 -0.81 -6.16
CA SER A 538 6.99 -0.06 -5.75
C SER A 538 8.02 -0.88 -4.94
N LEU A 539 7.98 -2.21 -5.00
CA LEU A 539 8.90 -3.08 -4.30
C LEU A 539 9.94 -3.66 -5.27
N PRO A 540 11.21 -3.78 -4.85
CA PRO A 540 12.23 -4.44 -5.66
C PRO A 540 11.99 -5.96 -5.74
N GLU A 541 12.18 -6.53 -6.92
CA GLU A 541 12.10 -7.97 -7.18
C GLU A 541 13.36 -8.68 -6.65
N LEU A 542 13.45 -8.86 -5.34
CA LEU A 542 14.65 -9.27 -4.61
C LEU A 542 15.24 -10.60 -5.06
N HIS A 543 14.39 -11.53 -5.52
CA HIS A 543 14.80 -12.88 -5.89
C HIS A 543 15.72 -12.93 -7.11
N GLN A 544 15.62 -11.96 -8.02
CA GLN A 544 16.42 -11.91 -9.26
C GLN A 544 17.67 -11.03 -9.16
N ILE A 545 17.78 -10.19 -8.12
CA ILE A 545 18.94 -9.32 -7.93
C ILE A 545 20.19 -10.15 -7.69
N THR A 546 21.27 -9.82 -8.40
CA THR A 546 22.58 -10.48 -8.23
C THR A 546 23.63 -9.47 -7.80
N LYS A 547 24.57 -9.90 -6.96
CA LYS A 547 25.72 -9.09 -6.52
C LYS A 547 26.93 -9.38 -7.41
N ASN A 548 27.66 -8.32 -7.84
CA ASN A 548 28.83 -8.41 -8.74
C ASN A 548 30.05 -8.96 -8.03
#